data_96dc67c8b0c167517ba50a05b10b5529
#
_entry.id   96dc67c8b0c167517ba50a05b10b5529
#
_cell.length_a   1.000
_cell.length_b   1.000
_cell.length_c   1.000
_cell.angle_alpha   90.00
_cell.angle_beta   90.00
_cell.angle_gamma   90.00
#
_symmetry.space_group_name_H-M   'P 1'
#
loop_
_entity.id
_entity.type
_entity.pdbx_description
1 polymer ?
#
loop_
_entity_poly.entity_id
_entity_poly.type
_entity_poly.pdbx_seq_one_letter_code
_entity_poly.pdbx_strand_id
1 'polypeptide(L)'
;FSAMGWYFAHEVTKHIGIPLGMVMMAAGGACVRELLPIELAHGEGYFFGANVQEGGYFNTLIHPWLGLPCKAMLFFQGESEGGDRNLAEKYAYELALLVADERARFGQDFPFYNVQLSDYRDEGTQFFPWHDIIRIQQHKALSIIPNSTLTVDMDLGAPEDWPDWAHSPRKMELGERLALLALAKEYGIGRETECGSPRPVMASLSNDRTKIVVEFTDISAGLIVSGHNPADSYGMEVQGFTVGDYDHRTPAHAAITSRHSVTVDIPEAVLAAAEAEPDAAKALMGRVNYAFSLRVTPENADLRGGNNLPAMAFSMSVTGV
;
A
#
# COMPACT_ATOMS: atom_id res chain seq x y z
N PHE A 1 11.74 -15.48 14.19
CA PHE A 1 10.31 -15.20 14.21
C PHE A 1 10.06 -13.73 13.85
N SER A 2 8.97 -13.41 13.16
CA SER A 2 8.67 -12.03 12.74
C SER A 2 8.37 -11.12 13.94
N ALA A 3 9.12 -10.01 14.08
CA ALA A 3 8.84 -9.01 15.12
C ALA A 3 7.45 -8.38 14.94
N MET A 4 7.07 -8.02 13.71
CA MET A 4 5.73 -7.53 13.39
C MET A 4 4.65 -8.53 13.82
N GLY A 5 4.80 -9.81 13.45
CA GLY A 5 3.88 -10.87 13.85
C GLY A 5 3.78 -11.06 15.36
N TRP A 6 4.90 -10.92 16.07
CA TRP A 6 4.92 -10.99 17.53
C TRP A 6 4.09 -9.85 18.17
N TYR A 7 4.31 -8.60 17.76
CA TYR A 7 3.59 -7.46 18.31
C TYR A 7 2.10 -7.50 17.94
N PHE A 8 1.77 -7.95 16.72
CA PHE A 8 0.40 -8.23 16.31
C PHE A 8 -0.28 -9.24 17.27
N ALA A 9 0.34 -10.40 17.46
CA ALA A 9 -0.21 -11.45 18.31
C ALA A 9 -0.33 -10.99 19.76
N HIS A 10 0.67 -10.28 20.28
CA HIS A 10 0.68 -9.73 21.63
C HIS A 10 -0.49 -8.77 21.84
N GLU A 11 -0.75 -7.86 20.89
CA GLU A 11 -1.84 -6.90 20.99
C GLU A 11 -3.21 -7.59 20.88
N VAL A 12 -3.39 -8.47 19.88
CA VAL A 12 -4.67 -9.19 19.71
C VAL A 12 -5.03 -10.02 20.94
N THR A 13 -4.07 -10.76 21.52
CA THR A 13 -4.34 -11.65 22.68
C THR A 13 -4.76 -10.91 23.93
N LYS A 14 -4.39 -9.64 24.11
CA LYS A 14 -4.89 -8.80 25.23
C LYS A 14 -6.40 -8.63 25.20
N HIS A 15 -7.01 -8.69 24.02
CA HIS A 15 -8.43 -8.38 23.83
C HIS A 15 -9.31 -9.61 23.67
N ILE A 16 -8.82 -10.70 23.08
CA ILE A 16 -9.67 -11.85 22.74
C ILE A 16 -9.70 -12.95 23.81
N GLY A 17 -8.72 -12.97 24.74
CA GLY A 17 -8.68 -13.93 25.85
C GLY A 17 -8.48 -15.40 25.46
N ILE A 18 -8.09 -15.67 24.20
CA ILE A 18 -7.78 -17.02 23.69
C ILE A 18 -6.35 -17.06 23.12
N PRO A 19 -5.69 -18.22 23.16
CA PRO A 19 -4.36 -18.38 22.55
C PRO A 19 -4.42 -18.13 21.03
N LEU A 20 -3.40 -17.43 20.50
CA LEU A 20 -3.19 -17.20 19.08
C LEU A 20 -1.95 -17.97 18.59
N GLY A 21 -2.17 -18.90 17.68
CA GLY A 21 -1.09 -19.59 16.97
C GLY A 21 -0.57 -18.72 15.81
N MET A 22 0.74 -18.63 15.67
CA MET A 22 1.39 -17.89 14.58
C MET A 22 2.31 -18.83 13.79
N VAL A 23 2.13 -18.87 12.48
CA VAL A 23 3.03 -19.57 11.56
C VAL A 23 3.76 -18.54 10.71
N MET A 24 5.08 -18.64 10.65
CA MET A 24 5.90 -17.75 9.81
C MET A 24 6.28 -18.49 8.53
N MET A 25 5.77 -18.00 7.40
CA MET A 25 6.02 -18.51 6.05
C MET A 25 6.74 -17.41 5.25
N ALA A 26 7.98 -17.09 5.61
CA ALA A 26 8.72 -15.99 5.00
C ALA A 26 10.19 -16.37 4.77
N ALA A 27 10.73 -15.87 3.66
CA ALA A 27 12.14 -15.90 3.33
C ALA A 27 12.59 -14.49 2.91
N GLY A 28 13.73 -14.03 3.43
CA GLY A 28 14.28 -12.73 3.09
C GLY A 28 14.64 -12.65 1.61
N GLY A 29 14.18 -11.58 0.93
CA GLY A 29 14.43 -11.38 -0.50
C GLY A 29 13.55 -12.19 -1.45
N ALA A 30 12.56 -12.93 -0.95
CA ALA A 30 11.64 -13.69 -1.81
C ALA A 30 10.72 -12.76 -2.61
N CYS A 31 10.54 -13.08 -3.90
CA CYS A 31 9.47 -12.54 -4.73
C CYS A 31 8.16 -13.33 -4.54
N VAL A 32 7.02 -12.71 -4.88
CA VAL A 32 5.70 -13.37 -4.83
C VAL A 32 5.70 -14.67 -5.64
N ARG A 33 6.32 -14.68 -6.82
CA ARG A 33 6.40 -15.86 -7.68
C ARG A 33 7.11 -17.06 -7.05
N GLU A 34 8.09 -16.82 -6.19
CA GLU A 34 8.81 -17.89 -5.49
C GLU A 34 7.95 -18.56 -4.39
N LEU A 35 6.89 -17.87 -3.95
CA LEU A 35 5.88 -18.39 -3.03
C LEU A 35 4.76 -19.16 -3.75
N LEU A 36 4.63 -19.02 -5.06
CA LEU A 36 3.64 -19.76 -5.86
C LEU A 36 4.10 -21.20 -6.10
N PRO A 37 3.18 -22.18 -6.21
CA PRO A 37 3.52 -23.52 -6.66
C PRO A 37 4.00 -23.48 -8.12
N ILE A 38 4.82 -24.48 -8.50
CA ILE A 38 5.51 -24.51 -9.80
C ILE A 38 4.54 -24.38 -11.00
N GLU A 39 3.36 -24.95 -10.89
CA GLU A 39 2.34 -24.90 -11.95
C GLU A 39 1.76 -23.50 -12.19
N LEU A 40 1.93 -22.57 -11.26
CA LEU A 40 1.49 -21.17 -11.37
C LEU A 40 2.67 -20.20 -11.53
N ALA A 41 3.87 -20.60 -11.15
CA ALA A 41 5.06 -19.77 -11.22
C ALA A 41 5.63 -19.61 -12.65
N HIS A 42 5.03 -20.29 -13.66
CA HIS A 42 5.51 -20.28 -15.03
C HIS A 42 5.48 -18.89 -15.67
N GLY A 43 6.58 -18.50 -16.26
CA GLY A 43 6.76 -17.29 -17.05
C GLY A 43 8.15 -16.72 -16.89
N GLU A 44 8.53 -15.80 -17.78
CA GLU A 44 9.80 -15.06 -17.67
C GLU A 44 9.78 -14.26 -16.35
N GLY A 45 10.44 -14.77 -15.33
CA GLY A 45 10.57 -14.19 -14.01
C GLY A 45 12.04 -13.99 -13.68
N TYR A 46 12.38 -12.82 -13.21
CA TYR A 46 13.66 -12.54 -12.60
C TYR A 46 13.61 -13.01 -11.15
N PHE A 47 14.47 -13.96 -10.77
CA PHE A 47 14.62 -14.38 -9.39
C PHE A 47 15.76 -13.59 -8.77
N PHE A 48 15.42 -12.68 -7.86
CA PHE A 48 16.41 -11.84 -7.21
C PHE A 48 17.08 -12.64 -6.06
N GLY A 49 18.30 -13.09 -6.29
CA GLY A 49 19.27 -13.39 -5.23
C GLY A 49 19.20 -14.73 -4.54
N ALA A 50 18.27 -15.61 -4.85
CA ALA A 50 18.27 -16.94 -4.28
C ALA A 50 18.40 -18.03 -5.36
N ASN A 51 19.25 -19.02 -5.13
CA ASN A 51 19.31 -20.29 -5.86
C ASN A 51 18.06 -21.15 -5.54
N VAL A 52 16.87 -20.53 -5.51
CA VAL A 52 15.63 -21.23 -5.22
C VAL A 52 14.98 -21.59 -6.54
N GLN A 53 14.68 -22.88 -6.72
CA GLN A 53 13.91 -23.34 -7.87
C GLN A 53 12.47 -22.82 -7.78
N GLU A 54 11.82 -22.59 -8.92
CA GLU A 54 10.40 -22.29 -9.00
C GLU A 54 9.59 -23.23 -8.09
N GLY A 55 8.69 -22.67 -7.27
CA GLY A 55 7.92 -23.42 -6.28
C GLY A 55 8.71 -23.87 -5.04
N GLY A 56 9.98 -23.52 -4.91
CA GLY A 56 10.81 -23.97 -3.79
C GLY A 56 10.32 -23.45 -2.45
N TYR A 57 9.99 -22.17 -2.35
CA TYR A 57 9.44 -21.60 -1.12
C TYR A 57 8.00 -22.06 -0.87
N PHE A 58 7.16 -22.24 -1.92
CA PHE A 58 5.88 -22.89 -1.74
C PHE A 58 6.03 -24.24 -1.07
N ASN A 59 6.89 -25.12 -1.59
CA ASN A 59 7.07 -26.48 -1.08
C ASN A 59 7.64 -26.53 0.34
N THR A 60 8.49 -25.58 0.71
CA THR A 60 9.18 -25.58 2.01
C THR A 60 8.48 -24.76 3.09
N LEU A 61 7.83 -23.65 2.72
CA LEU A 61 7.26 -22.69 3.67
C LEU A 61 5.73 -22.78 3.77
N ILE A 62 5.03 -23.05 2.67
CA ILE A 62 3.56 -22.99 2.60
C ILE A 62 2.95 -24.39 2.65
N HIS A 63 3.37 -25.28 1.75
CA HIS A 63 2.81 -26.63 1.61
C HIS A 63 2.74 -27.43 2.92
N PRO A 64 3.73 -27.39 3.85
CA PRO A 64 3.67 -28.15 5.08
C PRO A 64 2.52 -27.77 6.02
N TRP A 65 1.92 -26.59 5.83
CA TRP A 65 0.83 -26.05 6.67
C TRP A 65 -0.54 -26.21 6.05
N LEU A 66 -0.63 -26.70 4.82
CA LEU A 66 -1.92 -26.92 4.17
C LEU A 66 -2.79 -27.87 5.00
N GLY A 67 -4.07 -27.52 5.12
CA GLY A 67 -5.04 -28.27 5.94
C GLY A 67 -5.15 -27.80 7.39
N LEU A 68 -4.29 -26.90 7.87
CA LEU A 68 -4.51 -26.24 9.14
C LEU A 68 -5.54 -25.09 9.00
N PRO A 69 -6.38 -24.86 10.03
CA PRO A 69 -7.25 -23.68 10.01
C PRO A 69 -6.43 -22.40 10.05
N CYS A 70 -6.70 -21.50 9.11
CA CYS A 70 -6.09 -20.18 9.02
C CYS A 70 -7.13 -19.10 9.34
N LYS A 71 -6.92 -18.30 10.39
CA LYS A 71 -7.86 -17.22 10.76
C LYS A 71 -7.63 -15.98 9.91
N ALA A 72 -6.37 -15.68 9.58
CA ALA A 72 -5.98 -14.53 8.75
C ALA A 72 -4.56 -14.71 8.21
N MET A 73 -4.24 -14.04 7.11
CA MET A 73 -2.89 -13.91 6.57
C MET A 73 -2.39 -12.47 6.74
N LEU A 74 -1.22 -12.31 7.35
CA LEU A 74 -0.49 -11.04 7.40
C LEU A 74 0.62 -11.08 6.35
N PHE A 75 0.69 -10.09 5.48
CA PHE A 75 1.64 -10.08 4.38
C PHE A 75 2.43 -8.77 4.33
N PHE A 76 3.76 -8.87 4.40
CA PHE A 76 4.67 -7.74 4.31
C PHE A 76 5.83 -8.12 3.40
N GLN A 77 5.76 -7.71 2.15
CA GLN A 77 6.70 -8.05 1.10
C GLN A 77 6.49 -7.10 -0.10
N GLY A 78 7.41 -7.06 -1.05
CA GLY A 78 7.31 -6.33 -2.32
C GLY A 78 8.63 -5.69 -2.75
N GLU A 79 9.61 -5.61 -1.87
CA GLU A 79 10.87 -4.93 -2.13
C GLU A 79 11.60 -5.53 -3.32
N SER A 80 11.64 -6.85 -3.40
CA SER A 80 12.40 -7.57 -4.44
C SER A 80 11.87 -7.32 -5.84
N GLU A 81 10.55 -7.24 -6.03
CA GLU A 81 9.93 -6.88 -7.31
C GLU A 81 10.22 -5.42 -7.70
N GLY A 82 10.51 -4.55 -6.72
CA GLY A 82 10.95 -3.19 -6.94
C GLY A 82 12.30 -3.05 -7.65
N GLY A 83 13.04 -4.14 -7.81
CA GLY A 83 14.28 -4.22 -8.59
C GLY A 83 14.07 -4.24 -10.12
N ASP A 84 12.89 -4.59 -10.59
CA ASP A 84 12.55 -4.66 -12.02
C ASP A 84 11.17 -4.03 -12.30
N ARG A 85 11.09 -3.15 -13.31
CA ARG A 85 9.85 -2.43 -13.64
C ARG A 85 8.70 -3.36 -14.02
N ASN A 86 8.98 -4.40 -14.82
CA ASN A 86 7.93 -5.31 -15.28
C ASN A 86 7.35 -6.14 -14.12
N LEU A 87 8.20 -6.55 -13.17
CA LEU A 87 7.75 -7.24 -11.96
C LEU A 87 6.93 -6.28 -11.09
N ALA A 88 7.43 -5.08 -10.87
CA ALA A 88 6.74 -4.07 -10.08
C ALA A 88 5.34 -3.76 -10.64
N GLU A 89 5.20 -3.55 -11.96
CA GLU A 89 3.91 -3.24 -12.60
C GLU A 89 2.90 -4.40 -12.56
N LYS A 90 3.35 -5.64 -12.44
CA LYS A 90 2.52 -6.85 -12.36
C LYS A 90 2.17 -7.26 -10.92
N TYR A 91 2.83 -6.68 -9.93
CA TYR A 91 2.78 -7.10 -8.53
C TYR A 91 1.35 -7.32 -8.00
N ALA A 92 0.40 -6.42 -8.26
CA ALA A 92 -0.97 -6.55 -7.78
C ALA A 92 -1.67 -7.83 -8.27
N TYR A 93 -1.41 -8.22 -9.51
CA TYR A 93 -2.01 -9.43 -10.11
C TYR A 93 -1.33 -10.70 -9.61
N GLU A 94 0.00 -10.68 -9.45
CA GLU A 94 0.76 -11.81 -8.90
C GLU A 94 0.39 -12.05 -7.43
N LEU A 95 0.24 -10.98 -6.66
CA LEU A 95 -0.24 -11.06 -5.27
C LEU A 95 -1.67 -11.61 -5.20
N ALA A 96 -2.55 -11.19 -6.11
CA ALA A 96 -3.92 -11.71 -6.18
C ALA A 96 -3.94 -13.21 -6.53
N LEU A 97 -3.06 -13.65 -7.43
CA LEU A 97 -2.90 -15.07 -7.77
C LEU A 97 -2.43 -15.88 -6.57
N LEU A 98 -1.42 -15.39 -5.83
CA LEU A 98 -0.93 -16.04 -4.60
C LEU A 98 -2.05 -16.22 -3.58
N VAL A 99 -2.78 -15.14 -3.25
CA VAL A 99 -3.85 -15.19 -2.24
C VAL A 99 -4.99 -16.11 -2.68
N ALA A 100 -5.36 -16.10 -3.97
CA ALA A 100 -6.40 -16.98 -4.50
C ALA A 100 -6.00 -18.45 -4.42
N ASP A 101 -4.77 -18.78 -4.81
CA ASP A 101 -4.23 -20.15 -4.75
C ASP A 101 -4.15 -20.65 -3.30
N GLU A 102 -3.62 -19.84 -2.38
CA GLU A 102 -3.54 -20.23 -0.97
C GLU A 102 -4.92 -20.44 -0.36
N ARG A 103 -5.89 -19.54 -0.59
CA ARG A 103 -7.27 -19.75 -0.12
C ARG A 103 -7.87 -21.04 -0.66
N ALA A 104 -7.66 -21.33 -1.93
CA ALA A 104 -8.15 -22.57 -2.54
C ALA A 104 -7.51 -23.82 -1.90
N ARG A 105 -6.20 -23.80 -1.66
CA ARG A 105 -5.47 -24.94 -1.07
C ARG A 105 -5.74 -25.12 0.42
N PHE A 106 -5.90 -24.04 1.18
CA PHE A 106 -6.34 -24.10 2.58
C PHE A 106 -7.83 -24.42 2.70
N GLY A 107 -8.62 -24.28 1.63
CA GLY A 107 -10.07 -24.45 1.64
C GLY A 107 -10.80 -23.40 2.49
N GLN A 108 -10.24 -22.18 2.59
CA GLN A 108 -10.73 -21.12 3.47
C GLN A 108 -10.57 -19.74 2.81
N ASP A 109 -11.60 -18.91 2.87
CA ASP A 109 -11.56 -17.50 2.46
C ASP A 109 -11.10 -16.60 3.63
N PHE A 110 -9.88 -16.83 4.10
CA PHE A 110 -9.31 -16.04 5.19
C PHE A 110 -9.07 -14.58 4.79
N PRO A 111 -9.25 -13.61 5.70
CA PRO A 111 -8.91 -12.21 5.46
C PRO A 111 -7.42 -12.04 5.22
N PHE A 112 -7.10 -11.15 4.27
CA PHE A 112 -5.74 -10.83 3.85
C PHE A 112 -5.38 -9.41 4.30
N TYR A 113 -4.40 -9.30 5.20
CA TYR A 113 -3.89 -8.05 5.72
C TYR A 113 -2.55 -7.74 5.09
N ASN A 114 -2.51 -6.80 4.16
CA ASN A 114 -1.30 -6.38 3.48
C ASN A 114 -0.68 -5.15 4.16
N VAL A 115 0.63 -4.99 4.04
CA VAL A 115 1.38 -3.81 4.47
C VAL A 115 1.84 -3.05 3.23
N GLN A 116 1.47 -1.78 3.13
CA GLN A 116 2.05 -0.89 2.14
C GLN A 116 3.46 -0.50 2.57
N LEU A 117 4.44 -0.76 1.70
CA LEU A 117 5.86 -0.64 2.01
C LEU A 117 6.25 0.74 2.55
N SER A 118 7.22 0.75 3.44
CA SER A 118 7.78 1.93 4.08
C SER A 118 8.47 2.89 3.09
N ASP A 119 8.94 4.02 3.58
CA ASP A 119 9.90 4.88 2.91
C ASP A 119 11.12 4.06 2.46
N TYR A 120 11.56 4.29 1.23
CA TYR A 120 12.76 3.65 0.70
C TYR A 120 13.85 4.68 0.51
N ARG A 121 14.89 4.57 1.32
CA ARG A 121 16.06 5.44 1.26
C ARG A 121 17.13 4.80 0.37
N ASP A 122 17.15 5.20 -0.90
CA ASP A 122 18.20 4.77 -1.81
C ASP A 122 19.48 5.59 -1.55
N GLU A 123 20.51 4.93 -1.05
CA GLU A 123 21.83 5.54 -0.85
C GLU A 123 22.71 5.49 -2.11
N GLY A 124 22.09 5.53 -3.30
CA GLY A 124 22.76 5.47 -4.60
C GLY A 124 23.04 4.05 -5.09
N THR A 125 22.50 3.05 -4.42
CA THR A 125 22.66 1.64 -4.81
C THR A 125 21.72 1.23 -5.93
N GLN A 126 20.60 1.92 -6.08
CA GLN A 126 19.52 1.64 -7.03
C GLN A 126 19.05 0.17 -7.04
N PHE A 127 19.08 -0.49 -5.88
CA PHE A 127 18.64 -1.89 -5.79
C PHE A 127 17.15 -2.04 -6.09
N PHE A 128 16.31 -1.08 -5.66
CA PHE A 128 14.86 -1.15 -5.85
C PHE A 128 14.32 0.17 -6.42
N PRO A 129 14.73 0.55 -7.64
CA PRO A 129 14.35 1.84 -8.25
C PRO A 129 12.86 1.99 -8.53
N TRP A 130 12.08 0.90 -8.44
CA TRP A 130 10.64 0.84 -8.69
C TRP A 130 9.81 0.54 -7.43
N HIS A 131 10.38 0.81 -6.26
CA HIS A 131 9.73 0.59 -4.97
C HIS A 131 8.44 1.43 -4.82
N ASP A 132 8.40 2.61 -5.39
CA ASP A 132 7.22 3.46 -5.45
C ASP A 132 6.07 2.81 -6.24
N ILE A 133 6.37 2.09 -7.34
CA ILE A 133 5.36 1.33 -8.09
C ILE A 133 4.76 0.22 -7.20
N ILE A 134 5.57 -0.47 -6.39
CA ILE A 134 5.07 -1.52 -5.51
C ILE A 134 4.00 -0.97 -4.57
N ARG A 135 4.21 0.19 -3.93
CA ARG A 135 3.18 0.81 -3.07
C ARG A 135 1.88 1.06 -3.81
N ILE A 136 1.97 1.55 -5.04
CA ILE A 136 0.78 1.77 -5.89
C ILE A 136 0.09 0.45 -6.23
N GLN A 137 0.85 -0.59 -6.53
CA GLN A 137 0.29 -1.91 -6.81
C GLN A 137 -0.30 -2.58 -5.57
N GLN A 138 0.25 -2.36 -4.38
CA GLN A 138 -0.34 -2.81 -3.12
C GLN A 138 -1.71 -2.17 -2.87
N HIS A 139 -1.85 -0.87 -3.15
CA HIS A 139 -3.17 -0.21 -3.11
C HIS A 139 -4.12 -0.79 -4.18
N LYS A 140 -3.65 -0.97 -5.43
CA LYS A 140 -4.43 -1.57 -6.52
C LYS A 140 -4.93 -2.97 -6.16
N ALA A 141 -4.13 -3.76 -5.44
CA ALA A 141 -4.47 -5.12 -5.01
C ALA A 141 -5.76 -5.17 -4.17
N LEU A 142 -6.10 -4.10 -3.41
CA LEU A 142 -7.35 -4.02 -2.65
C LEU A 142 -8.61 -4.14 -3.53
N SER A 143 -8.54 -3.73 -4.79
CA SER A 143 -9.65 -3.84 -5.73
C SER A 143 -9.74 -5.21 -6.42
N ILE A 144 -8.68 -6.02 -6.33
CA ILE A 144 -8.56 -7.31 -7.02
C ILE A 144 -8.72 -8.47 -6.04
N ILE A 145 -8.23 -8.31 -4.79
CA ILE A 145 -8.26 -9.34 -3.76
C ILE A 145 -9.47 -9.09 -2.86
N PRO A 146 -10.55 -9.90 -2.94
CA PRO A 146 -11.66 -9.79 -2.00
C PRO A 146 -11.21 -10.01 -0.56
N ASN A 147 -11.95 -9.49 0.41
CA ASN A 147 -11.66 -9.65 1.83
C ASN A 147 -10.20 -9.30 2.18
N SER A 148 -9.70 -8.19 1.62
CA SER A 148 -8.35 -7.67 1.86
C SER A 148 -8.39 -6.31 2.56
N THR A 149 -7.33 -6.00 3.27
CA THR A 149 -7.11 -4.74 3.99
C THR A 149 -5.64 -4.34 3.87
N LEU A 150 -5.36 -3.04 3.85
CA LEU A 150 -4.02 -2.49 3.75
C LEU A 150 -3.74 -1.57 4.94
N THR A 151 -2.62 -1.79 5.62
CA THR A 151 -2.05 -0.82 6.56
C THR A 151 -0.81 -0.16 5.96
N VAL A 152 -0.54 1.07 6.37
CA VAL A 152 0.56 1.87 5.80
C VAL A 152 1.77 1.85 6.73
N ASP A 153 2.97 1.61 6.16
CA ASP A 153 4.26 1.62 6.86
C ASP A 153 5.13 2.84 6.47
N MET A 154 4.65 3.72 5.58
CA MET A 154 5.44 4.82 5.00
C MET A 154 6.02 5.79 6.04
N ASP A 155 5.29 6.09 7.10
CA ASP A 155 5.73 6.98 8.20
C ASP A 155 6.54 6.26 9.27
N LEU A 156 6.71 4.95 9.15
CA LEU A 156 7.50 4.11 10.03
C LEU A 156 8.86 3.74 9.42
N GLY A 157 9.28 4.43 8.36
CA GLY A 157 10.57 4.22 7.69
C GLY A 157 11.76 4.25 8.64
N ALA A 158 12.90 3.73 8.17
CA ALA A 158 14.12 3.68 8.95
C ALA A 158 14.63 5.10 9.28
N PRO A 159 14.99 5.41 10.55
CA PRO A 159 15.64 6.67 10.89
C PRO A 159 16.93 6.91 10.08
N GLU A 160 17.33 8.16 9.88
CA GLU A 160 18.50 8.50 9.05
C GLU A 160 19.81 7.89 9.55
N ASP A 161 19.94 7.74 10.87
CA ASP A 161 21.10 7.13 11.54
C ASP A 161 21.00 5.60 11.64
N TRP A 162 19.92 4.99 11.18
CA TRP A 162 19.73 3.55 11.18
C TRP A 162 20.56 2.89 10.08
N PRO A 163 21.34 1.84 10.38
CA PRO A 163 22.29 1.25 9.42
C PRO A 163 21.62 0.50 8.29
N ASP A 164 20.34 0.13 8.45
CA ASP A 164 19.57 -0.62 7.47
C ASP A 164 18.44 0.26 6.91
N TRP A 165 18.70 0.85 5.77
CA TRP A 165 17.81 1.79 5.09
C TRP A 165 16.52 1.18 4.51
N ALA A 166 16.44 -0.17 4.39
CA ALA A 166 15.28 -0.88 3.84
C ALA A 166 14.36 -1.44 4.94
N HIS A 167 14.89 -1.72 6.12
CA HIS A 167 14.16 -2.41 7.19
C HIS A 167 13.98 -1.50 8.41
N SER A 168 12.83 -0.84 8.50
CA SER A 168 12.48 -0.06 9.67
C SER A 168 12.52 -0.88 10.97
N PRO A 169 13.10 -0.35 12.06
CA PRO A 169 13.06 -0.99 13.38
C PRO A 169 11.68 -0.87 14.06
N ARG A 170 10.76 -0.04 13.54
CA ARG A 170 9.48 0.30 14.17
C ARG A 170 8.41 -0.77 13.96
N LYS A 171 8.77 -2.05 14.18
CA LYS A 171 7.89 -3.20 13.97
C LYS A 171 6.80 -3.34 15.03
N MET A 172 6.96 -2.70 16.18
CA MET A 172 5.94 -2.65 17.23
C MET A 172 4.72 -1.86 16.74
N GLU A 173 4.93 -0.63 16.32
CA GLU A 173 3.87 0.24 15.83
C GLU A 173 3.14 -0.38 14.61
N LEU A 174 3.88 -1.02 13.71
CA LEU A 174 3.29 -1.72 12.57
C LEU A 174 2.42 -2.91 13.01
N GLY A 175 2.92 -3.72 13.95
CA GLY A 175 2.17 -4.86 14.51
C GLY A 175 0.89 -4.41 15.22
N GLU A 176 0.95 -3.32 15.99
CA GLU A 176 -0.22 -2.72 16.65
C GLU A 176 -1.26 -2.19 15.65
N ARG A 177 -0.85 -1.51 14.56
CA ARG A 177 -1.76 -1.07 13.49
C ARG A 177 -2.52 -2.24 12.88
N LEU A 178 -1.83 -3.33 12.54
CA LEU A 178 -2.45 -4.54 12.00
C LEU A 178 -3.39 -5.19 13.01
N ALA A 179 -3.01 -5.23 14.29
CA ALA A 179 -3.83 -5.79 15.36
C ALA A 179 -5.14 -5.01 15.55
N LEU A 180 -5.10 -3.69 15.57
CA LEU A 180 -6.28 -2.85 15.70
C LEU A 180 -7.26 -3.06 14.54
N LEU A 181 -6.76 -3.15 13.31
CA LEU A 181 -7.57 -3.48 12.13
C LEU A 181 -8.22 -4.86 12.25
N ALA A 182 -7.45 -5.89 12.65
CA ALA A 182 -7.96 -7.24 12.81
C ALA A 182 -8.97 -7.34 13.95
N LEU A 183 -8.75 -6.65 15.08
CA LEU A 183 -9.68 -6.58 16.20
C LEU A 183 -11.00 -5.94 15.77
N ALA A 184 -10.96 -4.85 15.03
CA ALA A 184 -12.15 -4.18 14.53
C ALA A 184 -12.91 -5.06 13.53
N LYS A 185 -12.22 -5.64 12.56
CA LYS A 185 -12.81 -6.38 11.44
C LYS A 185 -13.29 -7.78 11.83
N GLU A 186 -12.49 -8.53 12.58
CA GLU A 186 -12.73 -9.94 12.85
C GLU A 186 -13.43 -10.20 14.19
N TYR A 187 -13.31 -9.25 15.13
CA TYR A 187 -13.82 -9.42 16.50
C TYR A 187 -14.81 -8.33 16.91
N GLY A 188 -15.03 -7.29 16.07
CA GLY A 188 -15.93 -6.19 16.40
C GLY A 188 -15.44 -5.30 17.55
N ILE A 189 -14.14 -5.32 17.83
CA ILE A 189 -13.50 -4.53 18.89
C ILE A 189 -12.91 -3.26 18.25
N GLY A 190 -13.57 -2.13 18.46
CA GLY A 190 -13.26 -0.89 17.75
C GLY A 190 -14.06 -0.76 16.45
N ARG A 191 -13.69 0.23 15.63
CA ARG A 191 -14.29 0.47 14.32
C ARG A 191 -13.21 0.48 13.24
N GLU A 192 -13.44 -0.23 12.15
CA GLU A 192 -12.49 -0.31 11.02
C GLU A 192 -12.14 1.09 10.47
N THR A 193 -13.13 1.97 10.36
CA THR A 193 -12.95 3.37 9.93
C THR A 193 -12.10 4.22 10.89
N GLU A 194 -11.94 3.80 12.13
CA GLU A 194 -11.11 4.48 13.14
C GLU A 194 -9.71 3.88 13.24
N CYS A 195 -9.51 2.65 12.75
CA CYS A 195 -8.24 1.92 12.82
C CYS A 195 -7.53 1.86 11.46
N GLY A 196 -8.21 2.21 10.37
CA GLY A 196 -7.68 2.19 9.01
C GLY A 196 -6.92 3.46 8.62
N SER A 197 -6.08 3.34 7.60
CA SER A 197 -5.47 4.47 6.90
C SER A 197 -6.44 5.06 5.88
N PRO A 198 -6.49 6.39 5.67
CA PRO A 198 -7.32 6.99 4.63
C PRO A 198 -7.09 6.33 3.28
N ARG A 199 -8.17 5.79 2.74
CA ARG A 199 -8.17 5.06 1.47
C ARG A 199 -8.90 5.86 0.41
N PRO A 200 -8.25 6.21 -0.71
CA PRO A 200 -8.93 6.87 -1.82
C PRO A 200 -9.92 5.90 -2.49
N VAL A 201 -11.09 6.40 -2.84
CA VAL A 201 -12.17 5.58 -3.43
C VAL A 201 -12.63 6.10 -4.79
N MET A 202 -12.51 7.40 -5.05
CA MET A 202 -12.90 8.00 -6.32
C MET A 202 -12.04 9.22 -6.63
N ALA A 203 -11.75 9.42 -7.91
CA ALA A 203 -11.17 10.65 -8.44
C ALA A 203 -12.02 11.12 -9.64
N SER A 204 -12.49 12.35 -9.60
CA SER A 204 -13.34 12.92 -10.65
C SER A 204 -12.88 14.31 -11.08
N LEU A 205 -12.99 14.58 -12.38
CA LEU A 205 -12.71 15.89 -12.95
C LEU A 205 -13.82 16.88 -12.58
N SER A 206 -13.45 18.10 -12.19
CA SER A 206 -14.40 19.21 -11.96
C SER A 206 -15.11 19.62 -13.25
N ASN A 207 -16.27 20.27 -13.14
CA ASN A 207 -17.06 20.69 -14.30
C ASN A 207 -16.31 21.68 -15.21
N ASP A 208 -15.46 22.53 -14.65
CA ASP A 208 -14.60 23.46 -15.38
C ASP A 208 -13.31 22.83 -15.90
N ARG A 209 -13.11 21.52 -15.62
CA ARG A 209 -11.97 20.71 -16.05
C ARG A 209 -10.59 21.21 -15.58
N THR A 210 -10.55 22.05 -14.54
CA THR A 210 -9.30 22.63 -14.01
C THR A 210 -8.80 21.93 -12.75
N LYS A 211 -9.65 21.07 -12.14
CA LYS A 211 -9.36 20.41 -10.86
C LYS A 211 -9.80 18.96 -10.86
N ILE A 212 -9.15 18.18 -9.99
CA ILE A 212 -9.54 16.80 -9.70
C ILE A 212 -9.95 16.72 -8.23
N VAL A 213 -11.12 16.15 -7.96
CA VAL A 213 -11.60 15.88 -6.60
C VAL A 213 -11.33 14.42 -6.29
N VAL A 214 -10.58 14.16 -5.22
CA VAL A 214 -10.29 12.81 -4.71
C VAL A 214 -11.06 12.60 -3.42
N GLU A 215 -11.88 11.55 -3.37
CA GLU A 215 -12.66 11.18 -2.20
C GLU A 215 -12.01 10.01 -1.46
N PHE A 216 -12.10 10.06 -0.13
CA PHE A 216 -11.48 9.09 0.78
C PHE A 216 -12.50 8.48 1.74
N THR A 217 -12.25 7.22 2.13
CA THR A 217 -12.86 6.52 3.26
C THR A 217 -11.81 6.20 4.33
N ASP A 218 -12.23 5.59 5.44
CA ASP A 218 -11.37 5.19 6.56
C ASP A 218 -10.61 6.38 7.20
N ILE A 219 -11.25 7.52 7.22
CA ILE A 219 -10.69 8.82 7.63
C ILE A 219 -10.82 9.14 9.11
N SER A 220 -11.44 8.24 9.91
CA SER A 220 -11.77 8.51 11.32
C SER A 220 -12.58 9.80 11.50
N ALA A 221 -12.07 10.78 12.25
CA ALA A 221 -12.75 12.08 12.46
C ALA A 221 -12.73 13.01 11.24
N GLY A 222 -11.92 12.71 10.23
CA GLY A 222 -11.75 13.49 8.99
C GLY A 222 -10.31 13.46 8.50
N LEU A 223 -10.09 13.97 7.29
CA LEU A 223 -8.74 14.17 6.76
C LEU A 223 -8.03 15.29 7.52
N ILE A 224 -6.73 15.12 7.73
CA ILE A 224 -5.85 16.12 8.35
C ILE A 224 -4.53 16.24 7.59
N VAL A 225 -3.89 17.39 7.71
CA VAL A 225 -2.48 17.57 7.43
C VAL A 225 -1.68 17.13 8.66
N SER A 226 -0.55 16.49 8.48
CA SER A 226 0.31 16.00 9.57
C SER A 226 0.57 17.07 10.62
N GLY A 227 0.37 16.74 11.89
CA GLY A 227 0.54 17.68 13.00
C GLY A 227 -0.66 18.60 13.30
N HIS A 228 -1.74 18.51 12.53
CA HIS A 228 -2.96 19.28 12.71
C HIS A 228 -4.14 18.40 13.13
N ASN A 229 -5.24 19.03 13.55
CA ASN A 229 -6.51 18.36 13.85
C ASN A 229 -7.54 18.58 12.71
N PRO A 230 -8.64 17.83 12.65
CA PRO A 230 -9.61 17.94 11.55
C PRO A 230 -10.26 19.33 11.42
N ALA A 231 -10.46 20.06 12.53
CA ALA A 231 -11.08 21.39 12.49
C ALA A 231 -10.17 22.44 11.84
N ASP A 232 -8.85 22.29 12.00
CA ASP A 232 -7.86 23.24 11.50
C ASP A 232 -7.37 22.87 10.09
N SER A 233 -7.57 21.61 9.65
CA SER A 233 -7.02 21.12 8.37
C SER A 233 -7.83 21.50 7.15
N TYR A 234 -9.07 22.01 7.31
CA TYR A 234 -9.89 22.45 6.18
C TYR A 234 -9.28 23.64 5.46
N GLY A 235 -9.09 23.54 4.16
CA GLY A 235 -8.45 24.56 3.31
C GLY A 235 -6.92 24.52 3.36
N MET A 236 -6.31 23.67 4.19
CA MET A 236 -4.85 23.52 4.23
C MET A 236 -4.34 22.81 2.99
N GLU A 237 -3.17 23.25 2.54
CA GLU A 237 -2.39 22.61 1.49
C GLU A 237 -1.91 21.22 1.94
N VAL A 238 -1.93 20.27 1.00
CA VAL A 238 -1.48 18.89 1.17
C VAL A 238 -0.33 18.63 0.21
N GLN A 239 0.77 18.12 0.71
CA GLN A 239 1.94 17.75 -0.08
C GLN A 239 1.81 16.33 -0.65
N GLY A 240 2.48 16.06 -1.79
CA GLY A 240 2.65 14.73 -2.35
C GLY A 240 1.70 14.36 -3.48
N PHE A 241 0.87 15.28 -3.95
CA PHE A 241 0.00 15.05 -5.11
C PHE A 241 0.73 15.34 -6.43
N THR A 242 0.45 14.50 -7.44
CA THR A 242 0.86 14.70 -8.83
C THR A 242 -0.28 14.34 -9.77
N VAL A 243 -0.28 14.94 -10.97
CA VAL A 243 -1.20 14.61 -12.06
C VAL A 243 -0.42 14.02 -13.23
N GLY A 244 -0.99 13.04 -13.92
CA GLY A 244 -0.37 12.32 -15.02
C GLY A 244 -0.08 10.85 -14.72
N ASP A 245 0.23 10.08 -15.75
CA ASP A 245 0.66 8.69 -15.60
C ASP A 245 2.10 8.59 -15.05
N TYR A 246 2.63 7.37 -14.96
CA TYR A 246 3.96 7.16 -14.37
C TYR A 246 5.05 7.99 -15.04
N ASP A 247 5.05 8.07 -16.36
CA ASP A 247 6.13 8.71 -17.13
C ASP A 247 5.92 10.24 -17.32
N HIS A 248 4.70 10.76 -17.04
CA HIS A 248 4.31 12.16 -17.24
C HIS A 248 3.81 12.85 -15.96
N ARG A 249 4.25 12.39 -14.78
CA ARG A 249 3.81 12.97 -13.50
C ARG A 249 4.29 14.41 -13.32
N THR A 250 3.35 15.30 -13.09
CA THR A 250 3.61 16.71 -12.79
C THR A 250 3.15 17.01 -11.36
N PRO A 251 3.99 17.59 -10.48
CA PRO A 251 3.56 18.05 -9.16
C PRO A 251 2.37 19.00 -9.24
N ALA A 252 1.42 18.83 -8.34
CA ALA A 252 0.17 19.58 -8.35
C ALA A 252 -0.14 20.11 -6.95
N HIS A 253 -0.64 21.36 -6.89
CA HIS A 253 -1.17 21.91 -5.65
C HIS A 253 -2.45 21.16 -5.25
N ALA A 254 -2.59 20.83 -3.98
CA ALA A 254 -3.74 20.12 -3.44
C ALA A 254 -4.14 20.68 -2.08
N ALA A 255 -5.42 20.64 -1.75
CA ALA A 255 -5.93 21.10 -0.46
C ALA A 255 -7.10 20.24 0.03
N ILE A 256 -7.24 20.09 1.35
CA ILE A 256 -8.41 19.45 1.96
C ILE A 256 -9.61 20.36 1.79
N THR A 257 -10.62 19.95 1.01
CA THR A 257 -11.81 20.75 0.70
C THR A 257 -13.08 20.25 1.36
N SER A 258 -13.05 19.07 1.97
CA SER A 258 -14.10 18.59 2.87
C SER A 258 -13.53 17.61 3.88
N ARG A 259 -14.36 17.14 4.80
CA ARG A 259 -13.97 16.11 5.78
C ARG A 259 -13.34 14.88 5.12
N HIS A 260 -13.71 14.55 3.88
CA HIS A 260 -13.33 13.31 3.19
C HIS A 260 -12.81 13.53 1.77
N SER A 261 -12.54 14.77 1.38
CA SER A 261 -12.04 15.05 0.03
C SER A 261 -10.86 16.00 0.00
N VAL A 262 -9.98 15.76 -0.96
CA VAL A 262 -8.89 16.64 -1.37
C VAL A 262 -9.18 17.10 -2.80
N THR A 263 -9.03 18.38 -3.05
CA THR A 263 -9.07 18.95 -4.41
C THR A 263 -7.65 19.22 -4.86
N VAL A 264 -7.32 18.74 -6.05
CA VAL A 264 -6.00 18.83 -6.70
C VAL A 264 -6.14 19.75 -7.91
N ASP A 265 -5.37 20.83 -7.95
CA ASP A 265 -5.35 21.75 -9.10
C ASP A 265 -4.53 21.10 -10.24
N ILE A 266 -5.11 21.06 -11.45
CA ILE A 266 -4.36 20.58 -12.62
C ILE A 266 -3.41 21.70 -13.04
N PRO A 267 -2.08 21.45 -13.12
CA PRO A 267 -1.12 22.47 -13.50
C PRO A 267 -1.43 23.07 -14.88
N GLU A 268 -1.30 24.39 -15.04
CA GLU A 268 -1.58 25.09 -16.30
C GLU A 268 -0.81 24.49 -17.49
N ALA A 269 0.45 24.10 -17.27
CA ALA A 269 1.24 23.46 -18.31
C ALA A 269 0.65 22.10 -18.78
N VAL A 270 0.02 21.35 -17.86
CA VAL A 270 -0.68 20.09 -18.18
C VAL A 270 -1.95 20.37 -18.98
N LEU A 271 -2.73 21.38 -18.56
CA LEU A 271 -3.94 21.80 -19.30
C LEU A 271 -3.61 22.25 -20.72
N ALA A 272 -2.60 23.13 -20.87
CA ALA A 272 -2.15 23.61 -22.17
C ALA A 272 -1.63 22.47 -23.07
N ALA A 273 -0.88 21.54 -22.53
CA ALA A 273 -0.39 20.39 -23.29
C ALA A 273 -1.53 19.45 -23.70
N ALA A 274 -2.52 19.21 -22.82
CA ALA A 274 -3.68 18.38 -23.13
C ALA A 274 -4.61 19.04 -24.18
N GLU A 275 -4.71 20.37 -24.22
CA GLU A 275 -5.42 21.11 -25.25
C GLU A 275 -4.69 21.04 -26.61
N ALA A 276 -3.34 21.12 -26.60
CA ALA A 276 -2.54 21.08 -27.81
C ALA A 276 -2.50 19.66 -28.42
N GLU A 277 -2.52 18.63 -27.59
CA GLU A 277 -2.46 17.23 -27.98
C GLU A 277 -3.59 16.41 -27.29
N PRO A 278 -4.83 16.46 -27.79
CA PRO A 278 -5.98 15.79 -27.16
C PRO A 278 -5.80 14.28 -26.99
N ASP A 279 -5.08 13.62 -27.89
CA ASP A 279 -4.76 12.19 -27.80
C ASP A 279 -3.84 11.86 -26.61
N ALA A 280 -3.00 12.82 -26.20
CA ALA A 280 -2.13 12.70 -25.03
C ALA A 280 -2.82 13.10 -23.70
N ALA A 281 -3.99 13.73 -23.76
CA ALA A 281 -4.70 14.24 -22.57
C ALA A 281 -4.91 13.17 -21.48
N LYS A 282 -5.17 11.93 -21.91
CA LYS A 282 -5.35 10.80 -20.98
C LYS A 282 -4.06 10.45 -20.23
N ALA A 283 -2.90 10.51 -20.87
CA ALA A 283 -1.62 10.29 -20.20
C ALA A 283 -1.26 11.45 -19.26
N LEU A 284 -1.57 12.68 -19.68
CA LEU A 284 -1.20 13.90 -18.97
C LEU A 284 -2.11 14.22 -17.77
N MET A 285 -3.42 13.93 -17.84
CA MET A 285 -4.38 14.30 -16.80
C MET A 285 -5.39 13.21 -16.42
N GLY A 286 -5.30 12.04 -17.03
CA GLY A 286 -6.20 10.91 -16.77
C GLY A 286 -5.88 10.14 -15.48
N ARG A 287 -4.87 10.56 -14.73
CA ARG A 287 -4.52 9.97 -13.43
C ARG A 287 -4.15 11.04 -12.42
N VAL A 288 -4.49 10.76 -11.16
CA VAL A 288 -4.03 11.51 -10.00
C VAL A 288 -3.30 10.55 -9.06
N ASN A 289 -2.21 11.02 -8.48
CA ASN A 289 -1.35 10.21 -7.63
C ASN A 289 -1.07 10.93 -6.31
N TYR A 290 -0.82 10.15 -5.26
CA TYR A 290 -0.37 10.63 -3.96
C TYR A 290 0.76 9.74 -3.43
N ALA A 291 1.78 10.37 -2.83
CA ALA A 291 2.96 9.70 -2.27
C ALA A 291 3.65 8.71 -3.25
N PHE A 292 3.56 9.02 -4.55
CA PHE A 292 4.16 8.23 -5.61
C PHE A 292 5.62 8.66 -5.84
N SER A 293 6.48 8.34 -4.89
CA SER A 293 7.91 8.68 -4.83
C SER A 293 8.66 7.59 -4.08
N LEU A 294 9.93 7.39 -4.35
CA LEU A 294 10.79 6.47 -3.57
C LEU A 294 10.85 6.90 -2.11
N ARG A 295 11.23 8.15 -1.86
CA ARG A 295 11.23 8.77 -0.53
C ARG A 295 9.86 9.32 -0.20
N VAL A 296 9.36 8.97 0.98
CA VAL A 296 8.10 9.46 1.53
C VAL A 296 8.35 9.97 2.94
N THR A 297 8.34 11.28 3.09
CA THR A 297 8.57 11.97 4.36
C THR A 297 7.37 12.86 4.70
N PRO A 298 7.21 13.32 5.95
CA PRO A 298 6.13 14.24 6.30
C PRO A 298 6.14 15.55 5.50
N GLU A 299 7.26 15.92 4.92
CA GLU A 299 7.40 17.14 4.11
C GLU A 299 6.92 16.94 2.66
N ASN A 300 6.86 15.71 2.17
CA ASN A 300 6.45 15.41 0.80
C ASN A 300 5.23 14.50 0.67
N ALA A 301 4.65 14.03 1.80
CA ALA A 301 3.41 13.26 1.86
C ALA A 301 2.80 13.37 3.27
N ASP A 302 1.99 14.37 3.51
CA ASP A 302 1.53 14.79 4.83
C ASP A 302 0.04 14.55 5.12
N LEU A 303 -0.70 13.96 4.17
CA LEU A 303 -2.13 13.63 4.34
C LEU A 303 -2.32 12.45 5.31
N ARG A 304 -3.18 12.66 6.31
CA ARG A 304 -3.50 11.66 7.33
C ARG A 304 -4.99 11.61 7.63
N GLY A 305 -5.42 10.56 8.31
CA GLY A 305 -6.74 10.50 8.95
C GLY A 305 -6.73 11.17 10.32
N GLY A 306 -7.92 11.43 10.86
CA GLY A 306 -8.07 11.97 12.20
C GLY A 306 -7.55 11.07 13.34
N ASN A 307 -7.23 9.82 13.03
CA ASN A 307 -6.49 8.87 13.89
C ASN A 307 -4.97 9.00 13.76
N ASN A 308 -4.49 9.99 13.02
CA ASN A 308 -3.08 10.25 12.70
C ASN A 308 -2.38 9.14 11.88
N LEU A 309 -3.11 8.22 11.26
CA LEU A 309 -2.53 7.27 10.31
C LEU A 309 -2.34 7.93 8.94
N PRO A 310 -1.21 7.68 8.24
CA PRO A 310 -0.97 8.25 6.92
C PRO A 310 -1.95 7.72 5.89
N ALA A 311 -2.32 8.54 4.92
CA ALA A 311 -3.09 8.10 3.76
C ALA A 311 -2.28 7.11 2.92
N MET A 312 -2.98 6.16 2.29
CA MET A 312 -2.36 5.19 1.38
C MET A 312 -1.74 5.91 0.18
N ALA A 313 -0.54 5.49 -0.25
CA ALA A 313 -0.01 5.87 -1.55
C ALA A 313 -0.87 5.27 -2.66
N PHE A 314 -1.18 6.04 -3.68
CA PHE A 314 -2.05 5.58 -4.77
C PHE A 314 -1.75 6.24 -6.11
N SER A 315 -2.23 5.59 -7.17
CA SER A 315 -2.42 6.14 -8.50
C SER A 315 -3.79 5.72 -9.01
N MET A 316 -4.69 6.66 -9.24
CA MET A 316 -6.08 6.41 -9.64
C MET A 316 -6.41 7.04 -10.98
N SER A 317 -7.26 6.35 -11.75
CA SER A 317 -7.85 6.94 -12.95
C SER A 317 -8.85 8.04 -12.56
N VAL A 318 -8.80 9.14 -13.30
CA VAL A 318 -9.73 10.28 -13.15
C VAL A 318 -10.93 10.03 -14.06
N THR A 319 -12.14 10.08 -13.51
CA THR A 319 -13.37 10.00 -14.28
C THR A 319 -13.72 11.35 -14.89
N GLY A 320 -14.21 11.36 -16.14
CA GLY A 320 -14.62 12.59 -16.84
C GLY A 320 -13.52 13.23 -17.72
N VAL A 321 -12.35 12.58 -17.83
CA VAL A 321 -11.29 13.02 -18.75
C VAL A 321 -11.58 12.61 -20.19
#